data_0ee4578a71b74ec00628c5242de1dbd6
#
_entry.id   0ee4578a71b74ec00628c5242de1dbd6
#
_cell.length_a   1.000
_cell.length_b   1.000
_cell.length_c   1.000
_cell.angle_alpha   90.00
_cell.angle_beta   90.00
_cell.angle_gamma   90.00
#
_symmetry.space_group_name_H-M   'P 1'
#
loop_
_entity.id
_entity.type
_entity.pdbx_description
1 polymer ?
#
loop_
_entity_poly.entity_id
_entity_poly.type
_entity_poly.pdbx_seq_one_letter_code
_entity_poly.pdbx_strand_id
1 'polypeptide(L)'
;SYYEFTQLFTAIAQTLGEGYAIHKQDIFIRKNFTEESDENREFLSTSYFRYFNGRPYTDSECYLTITQEVKKSRLFSFDGKKWRDFLVKIRKVHDQLRDAGVQVRFLNRQEVNEYVDRYFAMNFRDKVVSMTNFKVNDECISMGDKRCKVYSLVDVDNVSLPSVIHPYTNVEVNNSSMPMDLVSVV
;
A
#
# COMPACT_ATOMS: atom_id res chain seq x y z
N SER A 1 -9.31 12.96 -13.64
CA SER A 1 -10.68 12.76 -13.14
C SER A 1 -10.92 11.29 -12.77
N TYR A 2 -11.98 10.99 -12.00
CA TYR A 2 -12.34 9.60 -11.65
C TYR A 2 -12.57 8.73 -12.91
N TYR A 3 -13.13 9.32 -13.94
CA TYR A 3 -13.38 8.65 -15.23
C TYR A 3 -12.09 8.23 -15.92
N GLU A 4 -11.09 9.08 -15.98
CA GLU A 4 -9.77 8.76 -16.57
C GLU A 4 -9.09 7.64 -15.81
N PHE A 5 -9.21 7.65 -14.49
CA PHE A 5 -8.66 6.61 -13.64
C PHE A 5 -9.33 5.25 -13.91
N THR A 6 -10.66 5.23 -14.04
CA THR A 6 -11.41 4.02 -14.40
C THR A 6 -11.03 3.50 -15.77
N GLN A 7 -10.87 4.39 -16.77
CA GLN A 7 -10.41 4.01 -18.11
C GLN A 7 -9.00 3.41 -18.08
N LEU A 8 -8.09 3.99 -17.31
CA LEU A 8 -6.73 3.47 -17.16
C LEU A 8 -6.73 2.05 -16.59
N PHE A 9 -7.47 1.80 -15.50
CA PHE A 9 -7.56 0.46 -14.92
C PHE A 9 -8.22 -0.54 -15.85
N THR A 10 -9.23 -0.13 -16.61
CA THR A 10 -9.85 -0.97 -17.66
C THR A 10 -8.83 -1.35 -18.73
N ALA A 11 -8.02 -0.40 -19.20
CA ALA A 11 -6.97 -0.67 -20.19
C ALA A 11 -5.88 -1.60 -19.64
N ILE A 12 -5.50 -1.43 -18.37
CA ILE A 12 -4.55 -2.32 -17.69
C ILE A 12 -5.12 -3.74 -17.59
N ALA A 13 -6.37 -3.89 -17.16
CA ALA A 13 -7.04 -5.19 -17.07
C ALA A 13 -7.11 -5.89 -18.44
N GLN A 14 -7.42 -5.16 -19.51
CA GLN A 14 -7.41 -5.69 -20.88
C GLN A 14 -6.00 -6.12 -21.34
N THR A 15 -4.96 -5.35 -20.97
CA THR A 15 -3.57 -5.69 -21.30
C THR A 15 -3.11 -6.97 -20.61
N LEU A 16 -3.49 -7.15 -19.37
CA LEU A 16 -3.14 -8.33 -18.58
C LEU A 16 -3.94 -9.56 -19.05
N GLY A 17 -5.25 -9.41 -19.19
CA GLY A 17 -6.16 -10.49 -19.58
C GLY A 17 -6.42 -11.48 -18.46
N GLU A 18 -6.97 -12.63 -18.81
CA GLU A 18 -7.36 -13.67 -17.87
C GLU A 18 -6.16 -14.32 -17.17
N GLY A 19 -6.33 -14.72 -15.91
CA GLY A 19 -5.31 -15.37 -15.08
C GLY A 19 -4.32 -14.41 -14.43
N TYR A 20 -4.62 -13.11 -14.45
CA TYR A 20 -3.84 -12.10 -13.73
C TYR A 20 -4.69 -11.46 -12.64
N ALA A 21 -4.04 -11.14 -11.52
CA ALA A 21 -4.64 -10.33 -10.46
C ALA A 21 -3.81 -9.07 -10.23
N ILE A 22 -4.51 -7.97 -9.97
CA ILE A 22 -3.92 -6.67 -9.62
C ILE A 22 -4.31 -6.39 -8.17
N HIS A 23 -3.32 -6.12 -7.35
CA HIS A 23 -3.51 -5.69 -5.97
C HIS A 23 -2.92 -4.29 -5.81
N LYS A 24 -3.77 -3.32 -5.51
CA LYS A 24 -3.37 -1.95 -5.18
C LYS A 24 -3.50 -1.77 -3.66
N GLN A 25 -2.43 -1.32 -3.05
CA GLN A 25 -2.40 -1.02 -1.62
C GLN A 25 -1.96 0.42 -1.41
N ASP A 26 -2.78 1.18 -0.71
CA ASP A 26 -2.47 2.52 -0.24
C ASP A 26 -2.19 2.47 1.26
N ILE A 27 -1.04 3.00 1.65
CA ILE A 27 -0.59 3.04 3.03
C ILE A 27 -0.51 4.50 3.44
N PHE A 28 -1.26 4.87 4.46
CA PHE A 28 -1.30 6.23 5.00
C PHE A 28 -0.54 6.26 6.32
N ILE A 29 0.52 7.08 6.37
CA ILE A 29 1.42 7.16 7.51
C ILE A 29 1.33 8.57 8.09
N ARG A 30 0.92 8.67 9.35
CA ARG A 30 0.96 9.95 10.06
C ARG A 30 2.40 10.27 10.46
N LYS A 31 2.89 11.38 9.95
CA LYS A 31 4.23 11.91 10.22
C LYS A 31 4.14 13.32 10.75
N ASN A 32 5.19 13.79 11.39
CA ASN A 32 5.35 15.21 11.70
C ASN A 32 6.35 15.80 10.72
N PHE A 33 6.03 16.98 10.20
CA PHE A 33 6.95 17.70 9.34
C PHE A 33 8.18 18.11 10.16
N THR A 34 9.34 17.70 9.68
CA THR A 34 10.61 18.07 10.29
C THR A 34 11.38 18.94 9.32
N GLU A 35 11.77 20.11 9.77
CA GLU A 35 12.61 21.01 8.98
C GLU A 35 14.01 20.41 8.83
N GLU A 36 14.44 20.19 7.59
CA GLU A 36 15.85 19.96 7.31
C GLU A 36 16.56 21.31 7.32
N SER A 37 17.60 21.44 8.15
CA SER A 37 18.39 22.66 8.24
C SER A 37 19.19 22.86 6.96
N ASP A 38 18.74 23.75 6.10
CA ASP A 38 19.51 24.25 4.97
C ASP A 38 19.85 25.72 5.25
N GLU A 39 21.14 26.00 5.50
CA GLU A 39 21.65 27.33 5.88
C GLU A 39 21.51 28.38 4.75
N ASN A 40 21.25 27.97 3.52
CA ASN A 40 21.18 28.84 2.34
C ASN A 40 19.75 29.16 1.87
N ARG A 41 18.73 28.91 2.69
CA ARG A 41 17.35 29.20 2.28
C ARG A 41 17.02 30.68 2.34
N GLU A 42 16.22 31.12 1.34
CA GLU A 42 15.64 32.47 1.34
C GLU A 42 14.70 32.68 2.53
N PHE A 43 14.57 33.93 2.98
CA PHE A 43 13.77 34.31 4.15
C PHE A 43 12.33 33.77 4.12
N LEU A 44 11.66 33.88 2.97
CA LEU A 44 10.26 33.39 2.83
C LEU A 44 10.19 31.87 2.98
N SER A 45 11.12 31.14 2.38
CA SER A 45 11.23 29.68 2.49
C SER A 45 11.47 29.28 3.95
N THR A 46 12.38 29.94 4.63
CA THR A 46 12.69 29.69 6.06
C THR A 46 11.45 29.91 6.94
N SER A 47 10.71 30.99 6.70
CA SER A 47 9.49 31.31 7.45
C SER A 47 8.39 30.28 7.20
N TYR A 48 8.25 29.81 5.96
CA TYR A 48 7.31 28.77 5.58
C TYR A 48 7.64 27.43 6.27
N PHE A 49 8.88 26.97 6.18
CA PHE A 49 9.31 25.72 6.83
C PHE A 49 9.16 25.76 8.34
N ARG A 50 9.53 26.90 8.98
CA ARG A 50 9.34 27.09 10.42
C ARG A 50 7.87 27.02 10.83
N TYR A 51 6.95 27.54 10.00
CA TYR A 51 5.52 27.48 10.26
C TYR A 51 4.98 26.05 10.26
N PHE A 52 5.50 25.16 9.40
CA PHE A 52 5.08 23.78 9.31
C PHE A 52 5.83 22.82 10.24
N ASN A 53 6.95 23.24 10.79
CA ASN A 53 7.77 22.39 11.65
C ASN A 53 6.98 21.86 12.86
N GLY A 54 7.05 20.55 13.06
CA GLY A 54 6.32 19.83 14.10
C GLY A 54 4.84 19.58 13.81
N ARG A 55 4.27 20.10 12.70
CA ARG A 55 2.86 19.88 12.37
C ARG A 55 2.67 18.48 11.81
N PRO A 56 1.57 17.80 12.20
CA PRO A 56 1.24 16.49 11.67
C PRO A 56 0.78 16.60 10.21
N TYR A 57 1.24 15.67 9.38
CA TYR A 57 0.74 15.46 8.04
C TYR A 57 0.59 13.96 7.77
N THR A 58 -0.19 13.61 6.76
CA THR A 58 -0.30 12.23 6.28
C THR A 58 0.55 12.08 5.04
N ASP A 59 1.53 11.19 5.13
CA ASP A 59 2.28 10.69 3.99
C ASP A 59 1.55 9.47 3.42
N SER A 60 1.57 9.31 2.10
CA SER A 60 0.92 8.18 1.44
C SER A 60 1.91 7.44 0.55
N GLU A 61 1.98 6.14 0.73
CA GLU A 61 2.72 5.24 -0.13
C GLU A 61 1.74 4.33 -0.87
N CYS A 62 1.90 4.19 -2.18
CA CYS A 62 1.06 3.32 -2.99
C CYS A 62 1.90 2.21 -3.59
N TYR A 63 1.47 0.97 -3.37
CA TYR A 63 2.08 -0.22 -3.94
C TYR A 63 1.11 -0.91 -4.89
N LEU A 64 1.61 -1.27 -6.07
CA LEU A 64 0.86 -2.03 -7.05
C LEU A 64 1.56 -3.38 -7.28
N THR A 65 0.87 -4.45 -6.95
CA THR A 65 1.35 -5.82 -7.13
C THR A 65 0.54 -6.50 -8.24
N ILE A 66 1.22 -7.09 -9.19
CA ILE A 66 0.58 -7.86 -10.26
C ILE A 66 1.05 -9.30 -10.15
N THR A 67 0.10 -10.22 -10.06
CA THR A 67 0.35 -11.65 -9.98
C THR A 67 -0.25 -12.38 -11.17
N GLN A 68 0.36 -13.49 -11.54
CA GLN A 68 -0.16 -14.39 -12.56
C GLN A 68 -0.48 -15.75 -11.93
N GLU A 69 -1.67 -16.27 -12.20
CA GLU A 69 -2.05 -17.59 -11.76
C GLU A 69 -1.20 -18.66 -12.44
N VAL A 70 -0.66 -19.57 -11.65
CA VAL A 70 0.08 -20.73 -12.12
C VAL A 70 -0.75 -21.98 -11.85
N LYS A 71 -1.02 -22.76 -12.90
CA LYS A 71 -1.76 -24.04 -12.75
C LYS A 71 -1.03 -24.92 -11.74
N LYS A 72 -1.76 -25.39 -10.73
CA LYS A 72 -1.23 -26.33 -9.74
C LYS A 72 -0.81 -27.62 -10.46
N SER A 73 0.46 -27.93 -10.39
CA SER A 73 0.98 -29.25 -10.78
C SER A 73 1.73 -29.87 -9.58
N ARG A 74 1.86 -31.18 -9.57
CA ARG A 74 2.61 -31.89 -8.50
C ARG A 74 4.08 -31.48 -8.44
N LEU A 75 4.62 -31.03 -9.56
CA LEU A 75 6.00 -30.55 -9.67
C LEU A 75 5.95 -29.15 -10.27
N PHE A 76 6.49 -28.18 -9.53
CA PHE A 76 6.69 -26.84 -10.07
C PHE A 76 7.82 -26.89 -11.09
N SER A 77 7.52 -26.56 -12.35
CA SER A 77 8.53 -26.37 -13.39
C SER A 77 8.55 -24.91 -13.82
N PHE A 78 9.73 -24.33 -13.86
CA PHE A 78 9.90 -22.96 -14.37
C PHE A 78 9.71 -22.95 -15.89
N ASP A 79 8.74 -22.15 -16.35
CA ASP A 79 8.47 -21.94 -17.77
C ASP A 79 9.03 -20.56 -18.18
N GLY A 80 10.20 -20.58 -18.81
CA GLY A 80 10.89 -19.36 -19.24
C GLY A 80 10.14 -18.58 -20.33
N LYS A 81 9.23 -19.21 -21.11
CA LYS A 81 8.39 -18.50 -22.07
C LYS A 81 7.32 -17.70 -21.35
N LYS A 82 6.58 -18.35 -20.46
CA LYS A 82 5.55 -17.67 -19.64
C LYS A 82 6.13 -16.53 -18.83
N TRP A 83 7.35 -16.73 -18.29
CA TRP A 83 8.04 -15.66 -17.56
C TRP A 83 8.35 -14.45 -18.45
N ARG A 84 8.85 -14.66 -19.67
CA ARG A 84 9.09 -13.56 -20.60
C ARG A 84 7.80 -12.85 -21.00
N ASP A 85 6.74 -13.60 -21.29
CA ASP A 85 5.43 -13.05 -21.64
C ASP A 85 4.85 -12.22 -20.48
N PHE A 86 5.01 -12.71 -19.24
CA PHE A 86 4.67 -11.95 -18.03
C PHE A 86 5.42 -10.62 -17.96
N LEU A 87 6.73 -10.64 -18.12
CA LEU A 87 7.56 -9.42 -18.08
C LEU A 87 7.19 -8.40 -19.17
N VAL A 88 6.84 -8.87 -20.37
CA VAL A 88 6.37 -7.99 -21.45
C VAL A 88 5.07 -7.29 -21.05
N LYS A 89 4.12 -8.02 -20.46
CA LYS A 89 2.85 -7.43 -20.00
C LYS A 89 3.08 -6.43 -18.88
N ILE A 90 3.94 -6.74 -17.91
CA ILE A 90 4.28 -5.83 -16.81
C ILE A 90 4.89 -4.52 -17.33
N ARG A 91 5.79 -4.59 -18.31
CA ARG A 91 6.36 -3.38 -18.93
C ARG A 91 5.30 -2.54 -19.63
N LYS A 92 4.37 -3.18 -20.34
CA LYS A 92 3.24 -2.45 -20.97
C LYS A 92 2.37 -1.74 -19.92
N VAL A 93 2.07 -2.39 -18.81
CA VAL A 93 1.32 -1.76 -17.72
C VAL A 93 2.09 -0.58 -17.12
N HIS A 94 3.39 -0.74 -16.90
CA HIS A 94 4.25 0.34 -16.43
C HIS A 94 4.20 1.55 -17.38
N ASP A 95 4.30 1.30 -18.69
CA ASP A 95 4.26 2.36 -19.70
C ASP A 95 2.88 3.03 -19.75
N GLN A 96 1.78 2.28 -19.68
CA GLN A 96 0.42 2.81 -19.59
C GLN A 96 0.22 3.73 -18.38
N LEU A 97 0.72 3.33 -17.22
CA LEU A 97 0.66 4.16 -16.00
C LEU A 97 1.45 5.45 -16.18
N ARG A 98 2.66 5.38 -16.73
CA ARG A 98 3.51 6.53 -16.98
C ARG A 98 2.90 7.48 -18.01
N ASP A 99 2.34 6.95 -19.09
CA ASP A 99 1.69 7.75 -20.14
C ASP A 99 0.42 8.46 -19.62
N ALA A 100 -0.24 7.87 -18.61
CA ALA A 100 -1.33 8.51 -17.87
C ALA A 100 -0.86 9.53 -16.81
N GLY A 101 0.44 9.83 -16.74
CA GLY A 101 1.02 10.79 -15.80
C GLY A 101 1.24 10.26 -14.38
N VAL A 102 1.10 8.94 -14.16
CA VAL A 102 1.36 8.32 -12.85
C VAL A 102 2.86 8.02 -12.74
N GLN A 103 3.51 8.57 -11.72
CA GLN A 103 4.91 8.27 -11.45
C GLN A 103 5.04 6.90 -10.80
N VAL A 104 5.55 5.94 -11.55
CA VAL A 104 5.74 4.56 -11.10
C VAL A 104 7.17 4.10 -11.32
N ARG A 105 7.64 3.25 -10.43
CA ARG A 105 8.93 2.58 -10.56
C ARG A 105 8.86 1.14 -10.07
N PHE A 106 9.73 0.31 -10.57
CA PHE A 106 9.89 -1.03 -10.04
C PHE A 106 10.67 -1.00 -8.72
N LEU A 107 10.24 -1.79 -7.78
CA LEU A 107 11.00 -2.04 -6.55
C LEU A 107 12.18 -2.97 -6.86
N ASN A 108 13.33 -2.67 -6.29
CA ASN A 108 14.47 -3.60 -6.32
C ASN A 108 14.27 -4.70 -5.26
N ARG A 109 15.15 -5.70 -5.25
CA ARG A 109 15.04 -6.85 -4.34
C ARG A 109 15.06 -6.47 -2.86
N GLN A 110 15.90 -5.50 -2.50
CA GLN A 110 15.99 -5.05 -1.12
C GLN A 110 14.70 -4.34 -0.71
N GLU A 111 14.19 -3.43 -1.53
CA GLU A 111 12.93 -2.70 -1.30
C GLU A 111 11.73 -3.66 -1.20
N VAL A 112 11.70 -4.72 -2.00
CA VAL A 112 10.66 -5.77 -1.90
C VAL A 112 10.73 -6.48 -0.55
N ASN A 113 11.93 -6.86 -0.10
CA ASN A 113 12.10 -7.51 1.20
C ASN A 113 11.67 -6.56 2.34
N GLU A 114 12.11 -5.30 2.31
CA GLU A 114 11.72 -4.29 3.30
C GLU A 114 10.20 -4.06 3.31
N TYR A 115 9.56 -4.01 2.14
CA TYR A 115 8.10 -3.92 2.03
C TYR A 115 7.41 -5.12 2.68
N VAL A 116 7.87 -6.35 2.35
CA VAL A 116 7.30 -7.59 2.90
C VAL A 116 7.46 -7.65 4.41
N ASP A 117 8.63 -7.31 4.94
CA ASP A 117 8.89 -7.29 6.38
C ASP A 117 7.99 -6.27 7.09
N ARG A 118 7.85 -5.07 6.55
CA ARG A 118 6.99 -4.01 7.09
C ARG A 118 5.51 -4.40 7.01
N TYR A 119 5.10 -5.04 5.91
CA TYR A 119 3.74 -5.51 5.70
C TYR A 119 3.35 -6.56 6.75
N PHE A 120 4.16 -7.59 6.92
CA PHE A 120 3.90 -8.64 7.91
C PHE A 120 4.03 -8.14 9.36
N ALA A 121 4.91 -7.18 9.62
CA ALA A 121 5.01 -6.56 10.94
C ALA A 121 3.91 -5.51 11.19
N MET A 122 3.08 -5.20 10.19
CA MET A 122 2.09 -4.10 10.23
C MET A 122 2.72 -2.79 10.71
N ASN A 123 3.94 -2.52 10.27
CA ASN A 123 4.70 -1.34 10.68
C ASN A 123 5.37 -0.69 9.47
N PHE A 124 4.76 0.39 8.97
CA PHE A 124 5.29 1.19 7.87
C PHE A 124 5.97 2.49 8.33
N ARG A 125 5.99 2.77 9.65
CA ARG A 125 6.64 3.97 10.21
C ARG A 125 8.16 3.81 10.30
N ASP A 126 8.63 2.63 10.73
CA ASP A 126 10.03 2.36 10.98
C ASP A 126 10.70 1.78 9.74
N LYS A 127 11.93 2.21 9.49
CA LYS A 127 12.71 1.70 8.35
C LYS A 127 13.25 0.29 8.58
N VAL A 128 13.48 -0.07 9.84
CA VAL A 128 13.99 -1.40 10.22
C VAL A 128 12.94 -2.08 11.07
N VAL A 129 12.46 -3.22 10.58
CA VAL A 129 11.49 -4.06 11.27
C VAL A 129 12.07 -5.44 11.42
N SER A 130 12.11 -5.93 12.67
CA SER A 130 12.48 -7.30 12.94
C SER A 130 11.23 -8.15 13.08
N MET A 131 11.09 -9.17 12.25
CA MET A 131 9.95 -10.12 12.28
C MET A 131 10.12 -11.23 13.32
N THR A 132 10.90 -11.04 14.35
CA THR A 132 11.42 -12.12 15.17
C THR A 132 10.46 -12.70 16.19
N ASN A 133 9.22 -12.35 16.35
CA ASN A 133 8.38 -12.97 17.37
C ASN A 133 6.89 -12.96 17.01
N PHE A 134 6.48 -13.94 16.20
CA PHE A 134 5.07 -14.29 16.09
C PHE A 134 4.66 -15.19 17.27
N LYS A 135 3.68 -14.75 18.05
CA LYS A 135 3.02 -15.59 19.03
C LYS A 135 1.53 -15.66 18.71
N VAL A 136 1.02 -16.85 18.59
CA VAL A 136 -0.41 -17.08 18.34
C VAL A 136 -0.99 -17.68 19.60
N ASN A 137 -2.04 -17.08 20.12
CA ASN A 137 -2.88 -17.63 21.18
C ASN A 137 -4.35 -17.58 20.74
N ASP A 138 -5.26 -18.07 21.58
CA ASP A 138 -6.68 -18.19 21.27
C ASP A 138 -7.38 -16.81 21.11
N GLU A 139 -6.76 -15.74 21.58
CA GLU A 139 -7.35 -14.40 21.56
C GLU A 139 -6.79 -13.49 20.48
N CYS A 140 -5.49 -13.61 20.17
CA CYS A 140 -4.83 -12.71 19.23
C CYS A 140 -3.52 -13.29 18.67
N ILE A 141 -3.07 -12.68 17.60
CA ILE A 141 -1.72 -12.85 17.05
C ILE A 141 -0.87 -11.69 17.56
N SER A 142 0.21 -11.98 18.27
CA SER A 142 1.18 -10.95 18.68
C SER A 142 2.36 -10.95 17.73
N MET A 143 2.72 -9.75 17.24
CA MET A 143 3.86 -9.51 16.35
C MET A 143 4.74 -8.43 16.98
N GLY A 144 5.86 -8.83 17.56
CA GLY A 144 6.70 -7.92 18.35
C GLY A 144 5.92 -7.32 19.53
N ASP A 145 5.77 -6.02 19.55
CA ASP A 145 5.03 -5.23 20.53
C ASP A 145 3.54 -5.03 20.19
N LYS A 146 3.08 -5.54 19.05
CA LYS A 146 1.72 -5.34 18.54
C LYS A 146 0.84 -6.57 18.73
N ARG A 147 -0.44 -6.32 18.98
CA ARG A 147 -1.47 -7.35 18.96
C ARG A 147 -2.35 -7.16 17.73
N CYS A 148 -2.47 -8.20 16.94
CA CYS A 148 -3.31 -8.24 15.76
C CYS A 148 -4.62 -8.99 16.07
N LYS A 149 -5.74 -8.36 15.74
CA LYS A 149 -7.05 -9.01 15.67
C LYS A 149 -7.57 -8.90 14.26
N VAL A 150 -8.09 -9.98 13.74
CA VAL A 150 -8.69 -10.02 12.41
C VAL A 150 -10.19 -9.90 12.56
N TYR A 151 -10.76 -8.90 11.89
CA TYR A 151 -12.21 -8.72 11.78
C TYR A 151 -12.59 -9.02 10.33
N SER A 152 -13.58 -9.89 10.14
CA SER A 152 -14.13 -10.10 8.80
C SER A 152 -15.42 -9.32 8.66
N LEU A 153 -15.55 -8.59 7.57
CA LEU A 153 -16.79 -7.94 7.19
C LEU A 153 -17.70 -8.99 6.55
N VAL A 154 -18.72 -9.40 7.27
CA VAL A 154 -19.70 -10.42 6.80
C VAL A 154 -20.85 -9.75 6.05
N ASP A 155 -21.22 -8.55 6.48
CA ASP A 155 -22.32 -7.78 5.92
C ASP A 155 -21.89 -6.33 5.74
N VAL A 156 -22.03 -5.84 4.52
CA VAL A 156 -21.65 -4.46 4.15
C VAL A 156 -22.47 -3.43 4.89
N ASP A 157 -23.72 -3.75 5.23
CA ASP A 157 -24.61 -2.85 5.96
C ASP A 157 -24.16 -2.58 7.41
N ASN A 158 -23.24 -3.39 7.93
CA ASN A 158 -22.64 -3.19 9.25
C ASN A 158 -21.47 -2.18 9.26
N VAL A 159 -21.10 -1.62 8.10
CA VAL A 159 -20.03 -0.63 7.97
C VAL A 159 -20.57 0.66 7.42
N SER A 160 -20.51 1.70 8.24
CA SER A 160 -20.78 3.07 7.76
C SER A 160 -19.55 3.60 7.04
N LEU A 161 -19.59 3.58 5.71
CA LEU A 161 -18.51 4.16 4.91
C LEU A 161 -18.74 5.66 4.72
N PRO A 162 -17.75 6.50 5.06
CA PRO A 162 -17.85 7.94 4.82
C PRO A 162 -17.76 8.23 3.31
N SER A 163 -18.48 9.26 2.87
CA SER A 163 -18.42 9.72 1.47
C SER A 163 -17.07 10.34 1.09
N VAL A 164 -16.35 10.85 2.08
CA VAL A 164 -15.01 11.42 1.92
C VAL A 164 -14.09 10.82 2.96
N ILE A 165 -12.99 10.24 2.50
CA ILE A 165 -11.94 9.66 3.35
C ILE A 165 -10.81 10.66 3.48
N HIS A 166 -10.41 10.98 4.70
CA HIS A 166 -9.25 11.79 5.01
C HIS A 166 -8.51 11.23 6.23
N PRO A 167 -7.30 11.75 6.58
CA PRO A 167 -6.43 11.15 7.60
C PRO A 167 -7.05 10.99 8.99
N TYR A 168 -8.12 11.69 9.26
CA TYR A 168 -8.82 11.66 10.56
C TYR A 168 -10.16 10.93 10.50
N THR A 169 -10.46 10.30 9.37
CA THR A 169 -11.71 9.56 9.22
C THR A 169 -11.62 8.26 10.00
N ASN A 170 -12.62 8.02 10.85
CA ASN A 170 -12.83 6.76 11.52
C ASN A 170 -13.94 5.99 10.81
N VAL A 171 -13.84 4.67 10.81
CA VAL A 171 -14.91 3.76 10.39
C VAL A 171 -15.52 3.11 11.62
N GLU A 172 -16.82 3.15 11.71
CA GLU A 172 -17.54 2.45 12.78
C GLU A 172 -17.90 1.05 12.31
N VAL A 173 -17.43 0.06 13.06
CA VAL A 173 -17.69 -1.36 12.83
C VAL A 173 -18.23 -1.96 14.11
N ASN A 174 -19.48 -2.42 14.11
CA ASN A 174 -20.11 -3.07 15.27
C ASN A 174 -19.94 -2.29 16.59
N ASN A 175 -20.25 -0.99 16.58
CA ASN A 175 -20.10 -0.08 17.72
C ASN A 175 -18.64 0.19 18.16
N SER A 176 -17.68 -0.15 17.35
CA SER A 176 -16.26 0.18 17.57
C SER A 176 -15.80 1.16 16.52
N SER A 177 -15.23 2.27 16.96
CA SER A 177 -14.63 3.27 16.05
C SER A 177 -13.17 2.89 15.76
N MET A 178 -12.82 2.75 14.49
CA MET A 178 -11.48 2.40 14.04
C MET A 178 -10.93 3.47 13.11
N PRO A 179 -9.66 3.91 13.29
CA PRO A 179 -9.02 4.79 12.32
C PRO A 179 -8.95 4.14 10.93
N MET A 180 -9.23 4.91 9.87
CA MET A 180 -9.19 4.40 8.50
C MET A 180 -7.80 3.92 8.05
N ASP A 181 -6.74 4.42 8.68
CA ASP A 181 -5.37 3.98 8.43
C ASP A 181 -5.09 2.54 8.88
N LEU A 182 -5.97 1.96 9.70
CA LEU A 182 -5.90 0.57 10.15
C LEU A 182 -6.87 -0.36 9.42
N VAL A 183 -7.72 0.17 8.55
CA VAL A 183 -8.70 -0.61 7.81
C VAL A 183 -8.15 -0.91 6.42
N SER A 184 -7.82 -2.17 6.18
CA SER A 184 -7.57 -2.67 4.84
C SER A 184 -8.89 -3.19 4.29
N VAL A 185 -9.47 -2.48 3.33
CA VAL A 185 -10.65 -2.96 2.60
C VAL A 185 -10.14 -3.83 1.46
N VAL A 186 -10.39 -5.12 1.56
CA VAL A 186 -10.07 -6.12 0.53
C VAL A 186 -11.23 -6.25 -0.43
#